data_3a2806373fe245ec7c08709ecf444052
#
_entry.id   3a2806373fe245ec7c08709ecf444052
#
_cell.length_a   1.000
_cell.length_b   1.000
_cell.length_c   1.000
_cell.angle_alpha   90.00
_cell.angle_beta   90.00
_cell.angle_gamma   90.00
#
_symmetry.space_group_name_H-M   'P 1'
#
loop_
_entity.id
_entity.type
_entity.pdbx_description
1 polymer ?
#
loop_
_entity_poly.entity_id
_entity_poly.type
_entity_poly.pdbx_seq_one_letter_code
_entity_poly.pdbx_strand_id
1 'polypeptide(L)'
;MWLICLILSMACALAGVIAAIVIHNNRRNIKKNINVLSALFAGIGAASLVMFFGVHLGIAGTSFWGVLRAISLSLLNSIQLFAFGCEFGVAEQCVGICDKDLLPFYLLWASILYASAPILTFSAAMQLLMNWFAKLGWRGAFSREAYVFSHLNERSLTLARDIRKKHQKAAIVFMDVNKDDPDISPMMDDVKHMGAICFSTDILSANFGRHSAKKPLYFFAMGDDESENLDHALGLIERYKDNANTHLYIFSTKIDSELTLTAVDKGQMKVRRINEVRSLVNHWLYAEGTALFESARPLPNGEKSISAVVVGMGSHGTEMVKALTWYCQMDGYQVKINAFDKDPLAEDKFTAVAPELMHPDYNGVRVPGEAQYEITVHSGLDVQTASFAREIAKITDATYVVISLGSDELNLQTAVQLRMYFERIKIHPVIQAIMYNSQLKEALNGIQNHKKQLYDITFIGDLESSYTENMILNSQLEDRALEHHMQWGAEETFWTYEYNYRSSIATAIHQAARIFCGIPGAAKKGEELTIEERDVIEPLEHRRWNAYMRAEGYVYSGSEAEESRNDLGKMHNDLVNFSNLSEEERRKDSKVGTA
;
A
#
# COMPACT_ATOMS: atom_id res chain seq x y z
N MET A 1 53.98 -17.00 9.30
CA MET A 1 52.94 -17.77 8.60
C MET A 1 51.63 -17.77 9.38
N TRP A 2 51.63 -18.21 10.62
CA TRP A 2 50.42 -18.31 11.48
C TRP A 2 49.66 -16.99 11.65
N LEU A 3 50.37 -15.91 11.96
CA LEU A 3 49.73 -14.57 12.08
C LEU A 3 49.10 -14.12 10.78
N ILE A 4 49.75 -14.39 9.64
CA ILE A 4 49.22 -14.07 8.31
C ILE A 4 47.91 -14.85 8.05
N CYS A 5 47.90 -16.17 8.36
CA CYS A 5 46.69 -16.98 8.19
C CYS A 5 45.56 -16.54 9.13
N LEU A 6 45.86 -16.14 10.36
CA LEU A 6 44.89 -15.62 11.31
C LEU A 6 44.28 -14.31 10.79
N ILE A 7 45.11 -13.37 10.37
CA ILE A 7 44.65 -12.07 9.81
C ILE A 7 43.81 -12.29 8.54
N LEU A 8 44.25 -13.14 7.62
CA LEU A 8 43.50 -13.45 6.41
C LEU A 8 42.16 -14.13 6.70
N SER A 9 42.15 -15.04 7.67
CA SER A 9 40.90 -15.69 8.13
C SER A 9 39.90 -14.67 8.67
N MET A 10 40.34 -13.76 9.53
CA MET A 10 39.51 -12.67 10.04
C MET A 10 39.00 -11.75 8.92
N ALA A 11 39.86 -11.43 7.94
CA ALA A 11 39.51 -10.64 6.79
C ALA A 11 38.43 -11.34 5.91
N CYS A 12 38.51 -12.65 5.72
CA CYS A 12 37.50 -13.42 4.98
C CYS A 12 36.14 -13.40 5.69
N ALA A 13 36.10 -13.59 7.01
CA ALA A 13 34.87 -13.53 7.78
C ALA A 13 34.26 -12.12 7.73
N LEU A 14 35.09 -11.08 7.90
CA LEU A 14 34.64 -9.69 7.82
C LEU A 14 34.10 -9.35 6.41
N ALA A 15 34.77 -9.83 5.35
CA ALA A 15 34.27 -9.66 3.99
C ALA A 15 32.90 -10.34 3.79
N GLY A 16 32.69 -11.52 4.37
CA GLY A 16 31.39 -12.20 4.36
C GLY A 16 30.30 -11.40 5.08
N VAL A 17 30.61 -10.80 6.24
CA VAL A 17 29.68 -9.94 6.97
C VAL A 17 29.37 -8.65 6.19
N ILE A 18 30.39 -8.00 5.64
CA ILE A 18 30.19 -6.79 4.81
C ILE A 18 29.33 -7.11 3.59
N ALA A 19 29.62 -8.22 2.89
CA ALA A 19 28.80 -8.66 1.76
C ALA A 19 27.35 -8.92 2.17
N ALA A 20 27.13 -9.56 3.32
CA ALA A 20 25.80 -9.80 3.88
C ALA A 20 25.04 -8.50 4.18
N ILE A 21 25.71 -7.50 4.76
CA ILE A 21 25.14 -6.16 5.01
C ILE A 21 24.83 -5.44 3.70
N VAL A 22 25.73 -5.48 2.72
CA VAL A 22 25.52 -4.87 1.40
C VAL A 22 24.33 -5.53 0.68
N ILE A 23 24.23 -6.86 0.73
CA ILE A 23 23.11 -7.61 0.15
C ILE A 23 21.79 -7.23 0.87
N HIS A 24 21.82 -7.14 2.19
CA HIS A 24 20.65 -6.75 2.99
C HIS A 24 20.19 -5.33 2.65
N ASN A 25 21.11 -4.36 2.58
CA ASN A 25 20.77 -2.97 2.30
C ASN A 25 20.42 -2.72 0.82
N ASN A 26 20.93 -3.54 -0.11
CA ASN A 26 20.69 -3.41 -1.55
C ASN A 26 19.83 -4.54 -2.12
N ARG A 27 18.92 -5.10 -1.35
CA ARG A 27 17.99 -6.17 -1.80
C ARG A 27 17.30 -5.85 -3.13
N ARG A 28 17.07 -4.57 -3.42
CA ARG A 28 16.42 -4.08 -4.64
C ARG A 28 17.24 -4.24 -5.93
N ASN A 29 18.57 -4.23 -5.83
CA ASN A 29 19.49 -4.15 -6.99
C ASN A 29 20.28 -5.42 -7.26
N ILE A 30 20.25 -6.42 -6.36
CA ILE A 30 21.07 -7.63 -6.47
C ILE A 30 20.21 -8.79 -7.00
N LYS A 31 20.68 -9.44 -8.07
CA LYS A 31 20.02 -10.63 -8.63
C LYS A 31 19.65 -11.64 -7.55
N LYS A 32 18.41 -12.11 -7.56
CA LYS A 32 17.71 -12.95 -6.57
C LYS A 32 18.42 -14.25 -6.10
N ASN A 33 19.58 -14.61 -6.65
CA ASN A 33 20.27 -15.88 -6.31
C ASN A 33 21.31 -15.76 -5.21
N ILE A 34 21.66 -14.55 -4.76
CA ILE A 34 22.64 -14.34 -3.70
C ILE A 34 21.89 -13.81 -2.47
N ASN A 35 21.69 -14.65 -1.46
CA ASN A 35 21.08 -14.25 -0.21
C ASN A 35 22.13 -13.96 0.87
N VAL A 36 21.71 -13.25 1.92
CA VAL A 36 22.55 -12.90 3.08
C VAL A 36 23.24 -14.13 3.67
N LEU A 37 22.50 -15.23 3.80
CA LEU A 37 22.98 -16.48 4.36
C LEU A 37 24.12 -17.08 3.52
N SER A 38 24.01 -17.04 2.17
CA SER A 38 25.07 -17.52 1.28
C SER A 38 26.36 -16.71 1.41
N ALA A 39 26.28 -15.40 1.62
CA ALA A 39 27.46 -14.55 1.84
C ALA A 39 28.14 -14.88 3.17
N LEU A 40 27.37 -15.10 4.24
CA LEU A 40 27.90 -15.52 5.54
C LEU A 40 28.52 -16.91 5.47
N PHE A 41 27.89 -17.88 4.80
CA PHE A 41 28.47 -19.21 4.57
C PHE A 41 29.81 -19.14 3.82
N ALA A 42 29.86 -18.36 2.75
CA ALA A 42 31.10 -18.18 1.98
C ALA A 42 32.21 -17.51 2.82
N GLY A 43 31.87 -16.49 3.60
CA GLY A 43 32.81 -15.78 4.47
C GLY A 43 33.37 -16.67 5.59
N ILE A 44 32.50 -17.36 6.30
CA ILE A 44 32.94 -18.26 7.41
C ILE A 44 33.62 -19.51 6.86
N GLY A 45 33.16 -20.05 5.72
CA GLY A 45 33.82 -21.18 5.06
C GLY A 45 35.23 -20.84 4.60
N ALA A 46 35.43 -19.69 3.95
CA ALA A 46 36.73 -19.20 3.57
C ALA A 46 37.63 -18.92 4.78
N ALA A 47 37.07 -18.31 5.84
CA ALA A 47 37.80 -18.05 7.08
C ALA A 47 38.29 -19.31 7.74
N SER A 48 37.46 -20.34 7.87
CA SER A 48 37.83 -21.63 8.45
C SER A 48 38.87 -22.36 7.60
N LEU A 49 38.71 -22.34 6.27
CA LEU A 49 39.64 -22.98 5.35
C LEU A 49 41.04 -22.36 5.45
N VAL A 50 41.17 -21.05 5.48
CA VAL A 50 42.43 -20.31 5.62
C VAL A 50 43.06 -20.57 6.98
N MET A 51 42.26 -20.59 8.05
CA MET A 51 42.72 -20.90 9.40
C MET A 51 43.33 -22.29 9.49
N PHE A 52 42.60 -23.32 9.04
CA PHE A 52 43.07 -24.69 9.08
C PHE A 52 44.22 -24.95 8.10
N PHE A 53 44.24 -24.26 6.95
CA PHE A 53 45.35 -24.39 5.99
C PHE A 53 46.69 -24.00 6.61
N GLY A 54 46.73 -22.91 7.37
CA GLY A 54 47.91 -22.50 8.09
C GLY A 54 48.42 -23.61 9.03
N VAL A 55 47.52 -24.25 9.79
CA VAL A 55 47.85 -25.34 10.73
C VAL A 55 48.38 -26.55 9.99
N HIS A 56 47.64 -27.06 9.01
CA HIS A 56 48.01 -28.27 8.29
C HIS A 56 49.26 -28.10 7.41
N LEU A 57 49.52 -26.92 6.86
CA LEU A 57 50.73 -26.64 6.13
C LEU A 57 51.98 -26.64 7.02
N GLY A 58 51.81 -26.15 8.27
CA GLY A 58 52.87 -26.20 9.27
C GLY A 58 53.30 -27.63 9.65
N ILE A 59 52.33 -28.55 9.67
CA ILE A 59 52.62 -29.97 9.93
C ILE A 59 53.17 -30.70 8.71
N ALA A 60 52.56 -30.50 7.54
CA ALA A 60 52.82 -31.26 6.33
C ALA A 60 54.04 -30.77 5.56
N GLY A 61 54.52 -29.54 5.86
CA GLY A 61 55.61 -28.89 5.15
C GLY A 61 55.20 -28.33 3.77
N THR A 62 56.14 -27.64 3.14
CA THR A 62 55.90 -26.87 1.86
C THR A 62 56.17 -27.69 0.59
N SER A 63 56.35 -29.00 0.68
CA SER A 63 56.48 -29.85 -0.52
C SER A 63 55.14 -29.95 -1.25
N PHE A 64 55.18 -30.28 -2.55
CA PHE A 64 53.93 -30.42 -3.35
C PHE A 64 52.91 -31.34 -2.67
N TRP A 65 53.34 -32.52 -2.18
CA TRP A 65 52.47 -33.46 -1.46
C TRP A 65 52.03 -32.92 -0.11
N GLY A 66 52.90 -32.15 0.58
CA GLY A 66 52.57 -31.47 1.83
C GLY A 66 51.45 -30.44 1.68
N VAL A 67 51.56 -29.61 0.64
CA VAL A 67 50.53 -28.59 0.30
C VAL A 67 49.21 -29.27 -0.06
N LEU A 68 49.20 -30.29 -0.90
CA LEU A 68 48.02 -31.04 -1.27
C LEU A 68 47.33 -31.66 -0.04
N ARG A 69 48.10 -32.25 0.83
CA ARG A 69 47.61 -32.80 2.12
C ARG A 69 46.99 -31.69 3.01
N ALA A 70 47.67 -30.55 3.10
CA ALA A 70 47.19 -29.41 3.89
C ALA A 70 45.85 -28.88 3.35
N ILE A 71 45.69 -28.76 2.06
CA ILE A 71 44.42 -28.34 1.44
C ILE A 71 43.31 -29.34 1.74
N SER A 72 43.56 -30.63 1.56
CA SER A 72 42.56 -31.68 1.76
C SER A 72 42.09 -31.76 3.22
N LEU A 73 43.01 -31.69 4.19
CA LEU A 73 42.67 -31.70 5.61
C LEU A 73 41.96 -30.40 6.04
N SER A 74 42.35 -29.25 5.47
CA SER A 74 41.70 -27.97 5.76
C SER A 74 40.26 -27.93 5.26
N LEU A 75 40.02 -28.48 4.07
CA LEU A 75 38.69 -28.64 3.54
C LEU A 75 37.82 -29.55 4.41
N LEU A 76 38.38 -30.70 4.82
CA LEU A 76 37.68 -31.64 5.71
C LEU A 76 37.33 -31.00 7.05
N ASN A 77 38.27 -30.32 7.69
CA ASN A 77 38.04 -29.66 8.98
C ASN A 77 37.08 -28.48 8.86
N SER A 78 37.10 -27.75 7.74
CA SER A 78 36.10 -26.69 7.46
C SER A 78 34.70 -27.27 7.33
N ILE A 79 34.52 -28.40 6.65
CA ILE A 79 33.22 -29.08 6.55
C ILE A 79 32.79 -29.60 7.92
N GLN A 80 33.69 -30.19 8.68
CA GLN A 80 33.40 -30.68 10.03
C GLN A 80 32.97 -29.56 10.98
N LEU A 81 33.53 -28.35 10.84
CA LEU A 81 33.17 -27.18 11.64
C LEU A 81 31.67 -26.84 11.51
N PHE A 82 31.13 -26.91 10.31
CA PHE A 82 29.69 -26.69 10.04
C PHE A 82 28.80 -27.82 10.59
N ALA A 83 29.39 -29.01 10.89
CA ALA A 83 28.70 -30.17 11.43
C ALA A 83 28.99 -30.43 12.94
N PHE A 84 29.37 -29.40 13.69
CA PHE A 84 29.80 -29.50 15.11
C PHE A 84 31.03 -30.37 15.37
N GLY A 85 31.77 -30.71 14.34
CA GLY A 85 33.04 -31.43 14.49
C GLY A 85 34.22 -30.48 14.34
N CYS A 86 35.22 -30.56 15.25
CA CYS A 86 36.47 -29.82 15.08
C CYS A 86 37.59 -30.47 15.90
N GLU A 87 38.73 -30.68 15.25
CA GLU A 87 39.93 -31.20 15.89
C GLU A 87 40.81 -30.06 16.44
N PHE A 88 40.34 -29.37 17.50
CA PHE A 88 41.08 -28.26 18.12
C PHE A 88 42.44 -28.72 18.67
N GLY A 89 42.56 -29.96 19.11
CA GLY A 89 43.83 -30.52 19.64
C GLY A 89 44.97 -30.46 18.64
N VAL A 90 44.69 -30.62 17.35
CA VAL A 90 45.71 -30.49 16.28
C VAL A 90 46.19 -29.05 16.16
N ALA A 91 45.27 -28.10 16.24
CA ALA A 91 45.58 -26.68 16.20
C ALA A 91 46.39 -26.24 17.44
N GLU A 92 46.01 -26.71 18.62
CA GLU A 92 46.68 -26.43 19.88
C GLU A 92 48.12 -26.95 19.86
N GLN A 93 48.32 -28.21 19.46
CA GLN A 93 49.65 -28.80 19.36
C GLN A 93 50.56 -28.06 18.38
N CYS A 94 50.06 -27.68 17.20
CA CYS A 94 50.88 -27.05 16.18
C CYS A 94 51.20 -25.59 16.48
N VAL A 95 50.20 -24.79 16.84
CA VAL A 95 50.41 -23.37 17.12
C VAL A 95 51.13 -23.18 18.45
N GLY A 96 50.81 -23.99 19.48
CA GLY A 96 51.43 -23.90 20.79
C GLY A 96 52.91 -24.25 20.81
N ILE A 97 53.40 -25.11 19.88
CA ILE A 97 54.81 -25.43 19.72
C ILE A 97 55.56 -24.32 18.96
N CYS A 98 54.92 -23.70 17.95
CA CYS A 98 55.55 -22.75 17.07
C CYS A 98 55.49 -21.31 17.60
N ASP A 99 54.42 -20.93 18.31
CA ASP A 99 54.18 -19.55 18.78
C ASP A 99 53.20 -19.54 19.96
N LYS A 100 53.77 -19.59 21.19
CA LYS A 100 52.98 -19.64 22.42
C LYS A 100 52.17 -18.37 22.69
N ASP A 101 52.62 -17.22 22.23
CA ASP A 101 51.95 -15.93 22.45
C ASP A 101 50.75 -15.75 21.52
N LEU A 102 50.80 -16.39 20.34
CA LEU A 102 49.71 -16.34 19.34
C LEU A 102 48.60 -17.37 19.65
N LEU A 103 48.87 -18.42 20.37
CA LEU A 103 47.94 -19.53 20.64
C LEU A 103 46.61 -19.07 21.26
N PRO A 104 46.55 -18.18 22.26
CA PRO A 104 45.28 -17.74 22.84
C PRO A 104 44.39 -17.02 21.84
N PHE A 105 44.94 -16.15 20.99
CA PHE A 105 44.20 -15.43 19.97
C PHE A 105 43.68 -16.37 18.87
N TYR A 106 44.49 -17.37 18.53
CA TYR A 106 44.11 -18.39 17.55
C TYR A 106 42.94 -19.24 18.06
N LEU A 107 43.01 -19.71 19.31
CA LEU A 107 41.96 -20.51 19.93
C LEU A 107 40.66 -19.68 20.14
N LEU A 108 40.79 -18.40 20.50
CA LEU A 108 39.64 -17.51 20.61
C LEU A 108 38.92 -17.37 19.25
N TRP A 109 39.69 -17.12 18.19
CA TRP A 109 39.12 -17.00 16.85
C TRP A 109 38.51 -18.31 16.34
N ALA A 110 39.18 -19.44 16.57
CA ALA A 110 38.68 -20.78 16.29
C ALA A 110 37.35 -21.06 17.00
N SER A 111 37.23 -20.64 18.26
CA SER A 111 36.00 -20.78 19.05
C SER A 111 34.86 -19.94 18.49
N ILE A 112 35.12 -18.72 18.01
CA ILE A 112 34.13 -17.88 17.34
C ILE A 112 33.62 -18.55 16.05
N LEU A 113 34.52 -19.08 15.22
CA LEU A 113 34.14 -19.82 14.02
C LEU A 113 33.37 -21.09 14.34
N TYR A 114 33.78 -21.82 15.39
CA TYR A 114 33.10 -23.05 15.86
C TYR A 114 31.68 -22.77 16.37
N ALA A 115 31.45 -21.65 17.02
CA ALA A 115 30.10 -21.26 17.45
C ALA A 115 29.23 -20.77 16.28
N SER A 116 29.81 -20.00 15.36
CA SER A 116 29.04 -19.36 14.28
C SER A 116 28.68 -20.29 13.12
N ALA A 117 29.57 -21.21 12.72
CA ALA A 117 29.35 -22.10 11.58
C ALA A 117 28.15 -23.05 11.74
N PRO A 118 27.96 -23.75 12.88
CA PRO A 118 26.77 -24.58 13.09
C PRO A 118 25.46 -23.80 13.17
N ILE A 119 25.49 -22.58 13.71
CA ILE A 119 24.30 -21.69 13.72
C ILE A 119 23.82 -21.42 12.29
N LEU A 120 24.74 -21.12 11.37
CA LEU A 120 24.39 -20.93 9.96
C LEU A 120 23.84 -22.22 9.34
N THR A 121 24.43 -23.36 9.62
CA THR A 121 23.95 -24.66 9.13
C THR A 121 22.54 -24.95 9.64
N PHE A 122 22.30 -24.72 10.91
CA PHE A 122 20.99 -24.91 11.50
C PHE A 122 19.95 -23.95 10.88
N SER A 123 20.30 -22.67 10.70
CA SER A 123 19.43 -21.68 10.06
C SER A 123 19.07 -22.09 8.62
N ALA A 124 20.07 -22.54 7.84
CA ALA A 124 19.83 -23.05 6.49
C ALA A 124 18.94 -24.31 6.48
N ALA A 125 19.21 -25.25 7.38
CA ALA A 125 18.41 -26.48 7.51
C ALA A 125 16.95 -26.14 7.90
N MET A 126 16.74 -25.20 8.81
CA MET A 126 15.41 -24.76 9.22
C MET A 126 14.64 -24.10 8.05
N GLN A 127 15.30 -23.27 7.25
CA GLN A 127 14.67 -22.68 6.06
C GLN A 127 14.29 -23.76 5.03
N LEU A 128 15.16 -24.72 4.77
CA LEU A 128 14.86 -25.84 3.87
C LEU A 128 13.70 -26.70 4.37
N LEU A 129 13.68 -27.02 5.66
CA LEU A 129 12.58 -27.76 6.28
C LEU A 129 11.26 -26.99 6.23
N MET A 130 11.30 -25.70 6.53
CA MET A 130 10.10 -24.86 6.45
C MET A 130 9.50 -24.87 5.04
N ASN A 131 10.32 -24.65 4.01
CA ASN A 131 9.86 -24.70 2.62
C ASN A 131 9.38 -26.10 2.19
N TRP A 132 9.98 -27.15 2.72
CA TRP A 132 9.53 -28.52 2.46
C TRP A 132 8.15 -28.79 3.07
N PHE A 133 7.93 -28.40 4.34
CA PHE A 133 6.62 -28.49 4.98
C PHE A 133 5.58 -27.59 4.31
N ALA A 134 5.96 -26.37 3.89
CA ALA A 134 5.09 -25.49 3.14
C ALA A 134 4.66 -26.10 1.80
N LYS A 135 5.58 -26.75 1.06
CA LYS A 135 5.27 -27.46 -0.18
C LYS A 135 4.33 -28.66 0.06
N LEU A 136 4.48 -29.36 1.17
CA LEU A 136 3.54 -30.44 1.54
C LEU A 136 2.16 -29.88 1.88
N GLY A 137 2.09 -28.82 2.65
CA GLY A 137 0.85 -28.11 2.96
C GLY A 137 0.15 -27.62 1.70
N TRP A 138 0.89 -27.01 0.77
CA TRP A 138 0.38 -26.56 -0.51
C TRP A 138 -0.15 -27.72 -1.37
N ARG A 139 0.56 -28.86 -1.41
CA ARG A 139 0.04 -30.07 -2.12
C ARG A 139 -1.29 -30.55 -1.57
N GLY A 140 -1.52 -30.43 -0.25
CA GLY A 140 -2.82 -30.71 0.37
C GLY A 140 -3.91 -29.68 0.09
N ALA A 141 -3.53 -28.49 -0.34
CA ALA A 141 -4.40 -27.34 -0.54
C ALA A 141 -4.70 -27.02 -2.03
N PHE A 142 -4.02 -27.67 -2.98
CA PHE A 142 -4.07 -27.30 -4.42
C PHE A 142 -5.47 -27.33 -5.06
N SER A 143 -6.42 -28.05 -4.46
CA SER A 143 -7.82 -28.12 -4.91
C SER A 143 -8.75 -27.17 -4.17
N ARG A 144 -8.22 -26.31 -3.30
CA ARG A 144 -8.98 -25.33 -2.51
C ARG A 144 -8.83 -23.94 -3.14
N GLU A 145 -9.75 -23.06 -2.81
CA GLU A 145 -9.55 -21.63 -2.97
C GLU A 145 -8.30 -21.18 -2.21
N ALA A 146 -7.47 -20.35 -2.81
CA ALA A 146 -6.17 -19.99 -2.22
C ALA A 146 -5.90 -18.49 -2.28
N TYR A 147 -5.38 -17.95 -1.19
CA TYR A 147 -5.00 -16.57 -0.98
C TYR A 147 -3.51 -16.50 -0.66
N VAL A 148 -2.73 -15.91 -1.56
CA VAL A 148 -1.26 -15.92 -1.51
C VAL A 148 -0.77 -14.49 -1.35
N PHE A 149 -0.17 -14.19 -0.21
CA PHE A 149 0.39 -12.89 0.14
C PHE A 149 1.90 -12.87 -0.13
N SER A 150 2.39 -11.82 -0.78
CA SER A 150 3.83 -11.68 -1.09
C SER A 150 4.70 -11.55 0.17
N HIS A 151 4.14 -10.96 1.24
CA HIS A 151 4.82 -10.76 2.52
C HIS A 151 3.88 -10.98 3.69
N LEU A 152 4.47 -11.29 4.86
CA LEU A 152 3.78 -11.25 6.13
C LEU A 152 4.07 -9.91 6.81
N ASN A 153 3.05 -9.09 6.96
CA ASN A 153 3.06 -7.83 7.72
C ASN A 153 1.68 -7.63 8.38
N GLU A 154 1.52 -6.59 9.19
CA GLU A 154 0.25 -6.34 9.89
C GLU A 154 -0.95 -6.21 8.95
N ARG A 155 -0.76 -5.58 7.79
CA ARG A 155 -1.82 -5.39 6.77
C ARG A 155 -2.26 -6.72 6.18
N SER A 156 -1.31 -7.52 5.71
CA SER A 156 -1.58 -8.84 5.12
C SER A 156 -2.16 -9.82 6.14
N LEU A 157 -1.69 -9.76 7.39
CA LEU A 157 -2.20 -10.57 8.48
C LEU A 157 -3.66 -10.21 8.82
N THR A 158 -3.97 -8.92 8.88
CA THR A 158 -5.33 -8.44 9.16
C THR A 158 -6.31 -8.87 8.07
N LEU A 159 -5.96 -8.68 6.80
CA LEU A 159 -6.77 -9.16 5.68
C LEU A 159 -6.94 -10.69 5.70
N ALA A 160 -5.86 -11.42 5.96
CA ALA A 160 -5.90 -12.88 6.07
C ALA A 160 -6.79 -13.38 7.21
N ARG A 161 -6.81 -12.69 8.36
CA ARG A 161 -7.72 -13.01 9.48
C ARG A 161 -9.19 -12.82 9.08
N ASP A 162 -9.52 -11.74 8.38
CA ASP A 162 -10.88 -11.49 7.94
C ASP A 162 -11.32 -12.51 6.87
N ILE A 163 -10.48 -12.81 5.90
CA ILE A 163 -10.70 -13.88 4.91
C ILE A 163 -10.93 -15.23 5.61
N ARG A 164 -10.11 -15.57 6.62
CA ARG A 164 -10.24 -16.85 7.35
C ARG A 164 -11.59 -16.97 8.07
N LYS A 165 -12.13 -15.87 8.62
CA LYS A 165 -13.46 -15.87 9.28
C LYS A 165 -14.57 -16.31 8.33
N LYS A 166 -14.50 -15.87 7.06
CA LYS A 166 -15.52 -16.14 6.04
C LYS A 166 -15.23 -17.44 5.25
N HIS A 167 -13.98 -17.69 4.91
CA HIS A 167 -13.50 -18.81 4.09
C HIS A 167 -12.68 -19.80 4.90
N GLN A 168 -13.34 -20.52 5.82
CA GLN A 168 -12.68 -21.42 6.79
C GLN A 168 -11.82 -22.52 6.14
N LYS A 169 -12.16 -22.98 4.92
CA LYS A 169 -11.46 -24.05 4.21
C LYS A 169 -10.44 -23.55 3.19
N ALA A 170 -10.34 -22.26 2.94
CA ALA A 170 -9.40 -21.70 1.99
C ALA A 170 -7.94 -21.93 2.42
N ALA A 171 -7.03 -21.99 1.48
CA ALA A 171 -5.61 -22.00 1.75
C ALA A 171 -5.11 -20.56 1.88
N ILE A 172 -4.53 -20.21 3.01
CA ILE A 172 -3.84 -18.93 3.22
C ILE A 172 -2.35 -19.21 3.17
N VAL A 173 -1.63 -18.44 2.36
CA VAL A 173 -0.19 -18.62 2.11
C VAL A 173 0.52 -17.30 2.28
N PHE A 174 1.56 -17.25 3.10
CA PHE A 174 2.47 -16.12 3.21
C PHE A 174 3.82 -16.49 2.62
N MET A 175 4.34 -15.60 1.80
CA MET A 175 5.65 -15.73 1.15
C MET A 175 6.67 -14.82 1.84
N ASP A 176 7.96 -15.07 1.58
CA ASP A 176 9.12 -14.35 2.13
C ASP A 176 9.10 -14.20 3.67
N VAL A 177 8.62 -15.23 4.37
CA VAL A 177 8.51 -15.23 5.84
C VAL A 177 9.86 -15.58 6.47
N ASN A 178 10.46 -14.60 7.15
CA ASN A 178 11.64 -14.78 7.99
C ASN A 178 11.23 -14.78 9.46
N LYS A 179 11.25 -15.96 10.11
CA LYS A 179 10.83 -16.11 11.52
C LYS A 179 11.77 -15.47 12.52
N ASP A 180 13.00 -15.20 12.10
CA ASP A 180 14.03 -14.58 12.95
C ASP A 180 13.94 -13.04 12.90
N ASP A 181 13.03 -12.51 12.10
CA ASP A 181 12.74 -11.09 12.03
C ASP A 181 11.92 -10.66 13.27
N PRO A 182 12.39 -9.67 14.04
CA PRO A 182 11.70 -9.21 15.24
C PRO A 182 10.30 -8.65 14.95
N ASP A 183 10.05 -8.12 13.75
CA ASP A 183 8.75 -7.59 13.35
C ASP A 183 7.77 -8.71 12.96
N ILE A 184 8.28 -9.83 12.48
CA ILE A 184 7.47 -10.98 12.05
C ILE A 184 7.19 -11.95 13.20
N SER A 185 8.12 -12.10 14.13
CA SER A 185 8.03 -13.05 15.24
C SER A 185 6.73 -12.94 16.05
N PRO A 186 6.23 -11.76 16.43
CA PRO A 186 4.96 -11.61 17.16
C PRO A 186 3.74 -12.11 16.37
N MET A 187 3.77 -12.00 15.04
CA MET A 187 2.66 -12.40 14.17
C MET A 187 2.57 -13.91 13.95
N MET A 188 3.65 -14.65 14.24
CA MET A 188 3.74 -16.09 13.94
C MET A 188 2.73 -16.95 14.69
N ASP A 189 2.29 -16.54 15.87
CA ASP A 189 1.30 -17.31 16.62
C ASP A 189 -0.08 -17.21 15.97
N ASP A 190 -0.47 -16.04 15.48
CA ASP A 190 -1.71 -15.86 14.72
C ASP A 190 -1.68 -16.64 13.41
N VAL A 191 -0.55 -16.61 12.69
CA VAL A 191 -0.33 -17.37 11.47
C VAL A 191 -0.52 -18.88 11.70
N LYS A 192 0.01 -19.42 12.82
CA LYS A 192 -0.17 -20.82 13.23
C LYS A 192 -1.63 -21.11 13.57
N HIS A 193 -2.30 -20.24 14.35
CA HIS A 193 -3.71 -20.40 14.71
C HIS A 193 -4.63 -20.41 13.50
N MET A 194 -4.32 -19.62 12.48
CA MET A 194 -5.04 -19.65 11.21
C MET A 194 -4.78 -20.91 10.36
N GLY A 195 -3.75 -21.68 10.69
CA GLY A 195 -3.30 -22.81 9.87
C GLY A 195 -2.78 -22.36 8.50
N ALA A 196 -2.15 -21.19 8.43
CA ALA A 196 -1.59 -20.65 7.21
C ALA A 196 -0.27 -21.37 6.83
N ILE A 197 0.02 -21.39 5.55
CA ILE A 197 1.23 -21.97 4.97
C ILE A 197 2.26 -20.87 4.79
N CYS A 198 3.47 -21.05 5.34
CA CYS A 198 4.54 -20.06 5.23
C CYS A 198 5.69 -20.59 4.39
N PHE A 199 6.08 -19.82 3.39
CA PHE A 199 7.32 -20.02 2.62
C PHE A 199 8.35 -18.96 3.00
N SER A 200 9.62 -19.36 3.12
CA SER A 200 10.75 -18.42 3.29
C SER A 200 11.32 -17.95 1.95
N THR A 201 10.61 -18.15 0.86
CA THR A 201 11.02 -17.78 -0.50
C THR A 201 10.09 -16.73 -1.05
N ASP A 202 10.64 -15.90 -1.93
CA ASP A 202 9.89 -14.89 -2.70
C ASP A 202 8.76 -15.52 -3.52
N ILE A 203 7.67 -14.77 -3.71
CA ILE A 203 6.46 -15.22 -4.40
C ILE A 203 6.74 -15.65 -5.85
N LEU A 204 7.69 -15.01 -6.54
CA LEU A 204 8.10 -15.37 -7.89
C LEU A 204 8.94 -16.65 -7.95
N SER A 205 9.51 -17.09 -6.82
CA SER A 205 10.26 -18.34 -6.72
C SER A 205 9.38 -19.56 -6.51
N ALA A 206 8.14 -19.38 -6.07
CA ALA A 206 7.17 -20.44 -5.90
C ALA A 206 6.38 -20.71 -7.19
N ASN A 207 5.98 -21.97 -7.39
CA ASN A 207 5.15 -22.36 -8.51
C ASN A 207 3.77 -22.82 -8.02
N PHE A 208 2.76 -22.00 -8.26
CA PHE A 208 1.36 -22.28 -7.96
C PHE A 208 0.59 -22.85 -9.17
N GLY A 209 1.25 -23.10 -10.30
CA GLY A 209 0.62 -23.50 -11.58
C GLY A 209 -0.07 -24.86 -11.60
N ARG A 210 0.04 -25.65 -10.52
CA ARG A 210 -0.75 -26.88 -10.33
C ARG A 210 -2.04 -26.67 -9.56
N HIS A 211 -2.36 -25.41 -9.21
CA HIS A 211 -3.63 -25.08 -8.58
C HIS A 211 -4.80 -25.43 -9.53
N SER A 212 -5.89 -25.92 -8.98
CA SER A 212 -7.05 -26.34 -9.79
C SER A 212 -7.64 -25.14 -10.54
N ALA A 213 -7.74 -25.25 -11.87
CA ALA A 213 -8.39 -24.23 -12.70
C ALA A 213 -9.88 -24.00 -12.36
N LYS A 214 -10.49 -24.86 -11.53
CA LYS A 214 -11.89 -24.74 -11.09
C LYS A 214 -12.06 -23.90 -9.82
N LYS A 215 -10.95 -23.54 -9.15
CA LYS A 215 -10.96 -22.79 -7.90
C LYS A 215 -10.16 -21.51 -8.06
N PRO A 216 -10.63 -20.39 -7.52
CA PRO A 216 -9.92 -19.11 -7.64
C PRO A 216 -8.59 -19.13 -6.88
N LEU A 217 -7.62 -18.45 -7.46
CA LEU A 217 -6.29 -18.19 -6.91
C LEU A 217 -6.10 -16.68 -6.82
N TYR A 218 -5.97 -16.17 -5.60
CA TYR A 218 -5.79 -14.76 -5.32
C TYR A 218 -4.36 -14.48 -4.90
N PHE A 219 -3.71 -13.56 -5.60
CA PHE A 219 -2.38 -13.04 -5.26
C PHE A 219 -2.49 -11.63 -4.71
N PHE A 220 -1.72 -11.34 -3.66
CA PHE A 220 -1.60 -10.02 -3.05
C PHE A 220 -0.13 -9.61 -3.04
N ALA A 221 0.24 -8.68 -3.92
CA ALA A 221 1.52 -7.99 -3.88
C ALA A 221 1.42 -6.85 -2.87
N MET A 222 1.77 -7.14 -1.61
CA MET A 222 1.42 -6.35 -0.43
C MET A 222 2.61 -6.22 0.54
N GLY A 223 3.80 -6.00 -0.01
CA GLY A 223 4.99 -5.62 0.76
C GLY A 223 4.98 -4.14 1.13
N ASP A 224 5.91 -3.72 1.99
CA ASP A 224 6.06 -2.31 2.37
C ASP A 224 6.75 -1.49 1.27
N ASP A 225 7.46 -2.13 0.36
CA ASP A 225 8.04 -1.50 -0.82
C ASP A 225 7.11 -1.62 -2.04
N GLU A 226 6.50 -0.50 -2.41
CA GLU A 226 5.58 -0.46 -3.56
C GLU A 226 6.27 -0.80 -4.89
N SER A 227 7.58 -0.56 -5.02
CA SER A 227 8.33 -0.93 -6.23
C SER A 227 8.50 -2.44 -6.32
N GLU A 228 8.73 -3.12 -5.20
CA GLU A 228 8.76 -4.58 -5.12
C GLU A 228 7.37 -5.18 -5.39
N ASN A 229 6.29 -4.53 -4.91
CA ASN A 229 4.93 -4.94 -5.21
C ASN A 229 4.65 -4.92 -6.72
N LEU A 230 5.15 -3.89 -7.43
CA LEU A 230 5.04 -3.81 -8.89
C LEU A 230 5.85 -4.91 -9.59
N ASP A 231 7.09 -5.17 -9.15
CA ASP A 231 7.93 -6.25 -9.69
C ASP A 231 7.27 -7.63 -9.51
N HIS A 232 6.71 -7.88 -8.33
CA HIS A 232 5.94 -9.10 -8.06
C HIS A 232 4.73 -9.20 -8.99
N ALA A 233 4.00 -8.11 -9.16
CA ALA A 233 2.84 -8.07 -10.03
C ALA A 233 3.18 -8.40 -11.48
N LEU A 234 4.20 -7.77 -12.05
CA LEU A 234 4.64 -8.00 -13.42
C LEU A 234 5.07 -9.46 -13.63
N GLY A 235 5.85 -10.01 -12.71
CA GLY A 235 6.27 -11.41 -12.79
C GLY A 235 5.13 -12.41 -12.61
N LEU A 236 4.09 -12.08 -11.82
CA LEU A 236 2.89 -12.91 -11.68
C LEU A 236 1.99 -12.82 -12.91
N ILE A 237 1.81 -11.63 -13.50
CA ILE A 237 1.06 -11.44 -14.74
C ILE A 237 1.70 -12.28 -15.87
N GLU A 238 3.01 -12.14 -16.09
CA GLU A 238 3.71 -12.91 -17.11
C GLU A 238 3.47 -14.43 -16.98
N ARG A 239 3.41 -14.93 -15.74
CA ARG A 239 3.29 -16.37 -15.47
C ARG A 239 1.87 -16.90 -15.49
N TYR A 240 0.87 -16.10 -15.11
CA TYR A 240 -0.49 -16.56 -14.86
C TYR A 240 -1.56 -15.89 -15.73
N LYS A 241 -1.22 -14.98 -16.65
CA LYS A 241 -2.17 -14.22 -17.47
C LYS A 241 -3.16 -15.07 -18.28
N ASP A 242 -2.81 -16.31 -18.60
CA ASP A 242 -3.68 -17.22 -19.35
C ASP A 242 -4.72 -17.96 -18.45
N ASN A 243 -4.71 -17.71 -17.14
CA ASN A 243 -5.60 -18.38 -16.20
C ASN A 243 -6.73 -17.46 -15.73
N ALA A 244 -7.93 -17.65 -16.25
CA ALA A 244 -9.11 -16.83 -15.96
C ALA A 244 -9.56 -16.84 -14.48
N ASN A 245 -9.18 -17.88 -13.70
CA ASN A 245 -9.51 -17.95 -12.27
C ASN A 245 -8.40 -17.37 -11.36
N THR A 246 -7.50 -16.59 -11.93
CA THR A 246 -6.44 -15.95 -11.16
C THR A 246 -6.72 -14.46 -11.02
N HIS A 247 -6.63 -13.99 -9.79
CA HIS A 247 -6.82 -12.59 -9.39
C HIS A 247 -5.54 -12.07 -8.79
N LEU A 248 -5.17 -10.83 -9.10
CA LEU A 248 -4.00 -10.16 -8.56
C LEU A 248 -4.38 -8.80 -8.00
N TYR A 249 -4.03 -8.57 -6.76
CA TYR A 249 -4.19 -7.30 -6.06
C TYR A 249 -2.82 -6.72 -5.77
N ILE A 250 -2.58 -5.48 -6.24
CA ILE A 250 -1.28 -4.81 -6.14
C ILE A 250 -1.46 -3.57 -5.28
N PHE A 251 -0.78 -3.52 -4.15
CA PHE A 251 -0.85 -2.39 -3.24
C PHE A 251 0.19 -1.35 -3.64
N SER A 252 -0.28 -0.25 -4.22
CA SER A 252 0.57 0.88 -4.62
C SER A 252 -0.22 2.18 -4.73
N THR A 253 0.35 3.25 -4.19
CA THR A 253 -0.14 4.63 -4.30
C THR A 253 0.48 5.38 -5.48
N LYS A 254 1.57 4.84 -6.05
CA LYS A 254 2.39 5.50 -7.06
C LYS A 254 1.73 5.53 -8.44
N ILE A 255 1.92 6.64 -9.15
CA ILE A 255 1.39 6.86 -10.50
C ILE A 255 2.14 6.03 -11.56
N ASP A 256 3.44 5.75 -11.35
CA ASP A 256 4.22 4.90 -12.25
C ASP A 256 3.69 3.46 -12.29
N SER A 257 3.22 2.95 -11.16
CA SER A 257 2.53 1.66 -11.10
C SER A 257 1.23 1.66 -11.92
N GLU A 258 0.47 2.75 -11.87
CA GLU A 258 -0.76 2.94 -12.68
C GLU A 258 -0.45 2.86 -14.17
N LEU A 259 0.51 3.65 -14.64
CA LEU A 259 0.88 3.71 -16.05
C LEU A 259 1.46 2.37 -16.55
N THR A 260 2.32 1.74 -15.74
CA THR A 260 2.92 0.46 -16.09
C THR A 260 1.86 -0.64 -16.21
N LEU A 261 0.92 -0.73 -15.25
CA LEU A 261 -0.13 -1.73 -15.27
C LEU A 261 -1.17 -1.50 -16.37
N THR A 262 -1.36 -0.26 -16.82
CA THR A 262 -2.22 0.06 -17.95
C THR A 262 -1.62 -0.44 -19.27
N ALA A 263 -0.29 -0.41 -19.39
CA ALA A 263 0.43 -0.82 -20.61
C ALA A 263 0.64 -2.34 -20.73
N VAL A 264 0.52 -3.10 -19.63
CA VAL A 264 0.80 -4.55 -19.60
C VAL A 264 -0.40 -5.37 -20.05
N ASP A 265 -0.15 -6.36 -20.94
CA ASP A 265 -1.13 -7.39 -21.31
C ASP A 265 -1.42 -8.30 -20.11
N LYS A 266 -2.62 -8.21 -19.56
CA LYS A 266 -3.10 -8.98 -18.40
C LYS A 266 -3.76 -10.31 -18.79
N GLY A 267 -3.97 -10.54 -20.09
CA GLY A 267 -4.67 -11.72 -20.59
C GLY A 267 -6.05 -11.90 -19.96
N GLN A 268 -6.30 -13.10 -19.41
CA GLN A 268 -7.55 -13.43 -18.72
C GLN A 268 -7.51 -13.17 -17.19
N MET A 269 -6.35 -12.74 -16.66
CA MET A 269 -6.15 -12.50 -15.24
C MET A 269 -6.85 -11.21 -14.81
N LYS A 270 -7.61 -11.26 -13.72
CA LYS A 270 -8.18 -10.04 -13.13
C LYS A 270 -7.13 -9.36 -12.27
N VAL A 271 -6.68 -8.19 -12.71
CA VAL A 271 -5.61 -7.41 -12.05
C VAL A 271 -6.16 -6.09 -11.54
N ARG A 272 -5.95 -5.82 -10.24
CA ARG A 272 -6.43 -4.60 -9.58
C ARG A 272 -5.32 -3.96 -8.78
N ARG A 273 -5.14 -2.66 -9.01
CA ARG A 273 -4.29 -1.84 -8.16
C ARG A 273 -5.12 -1.26 -7.00
N ILE A 274 -4.66 -1.48 -5.80
CA ILE A 274 -5.24 -0.94 -4.57
C ILE A 274 -4.41 0.27 -4.14
N ASN A 275 -4.99 1.44 -4.25
CA ASN A 275 -4.49 2.63 -3.59
C ASN A 275 -5.19 2.73 -2.23
N GLU A 276 -4.47 2.39 -1.16
CA GLU A 276 -5.02 2.26 0.20
C GLU A 276 -5.65 3.57 0.70
N VAL A 277 -4.99 4.69 0.40
CA VAL A 277 -5.45 6.03 0.80
C VAL A 277 -6.78 6.36 0.12
N ARG A 278 -6.85 6.17 -1.20
CA ARG A 278 -8.06 6.40 -1.98
C ARG A 278 -9.19 5.45 -1.59
N SER A 279 -8.85 4.18 -1.35
CA SER A 279 -9.84 3.19 -0.91
C SER A 279 -10.49 3.60 0.41
N LEU A 280 -9.71 4.09 1.38
CA LEU A 280 -10.24 4.59 2.65
C LEU A 280 -11.18 5.77 2.43
N VAL A 281 -10.77 6.78 1.65
CA VAL A 281 -11.59 7.97 1.37
C VAL A 281 -12.88 7.59 0.64
N ASN A 282 -12.81 6.73 -0.36
CA ASN A 282 -13.96 6.28 -1.13
C ASN A 282 -14.97 5.52 -0.26
N HIS A 283 -14.51 4.60 0.58
CA HIS A 283 -15.41 3.85 1.46
C HIS A 283 -16.03 4.73 2.53
N TRP A 284 -15.26 5.67 3.06
CA TRP A 284 -15.79 6.64 3.99
C TRP A 284 -16.88 7.52 3.35
N LEU A 285 -16.65 8.06 2.14
CA LEU A 285 -17.66 8.83 1.42
C LEU A 285 -18.90 8.00 1.08
N TYR A 286 -18.71 6.74 0.72
CA TYR A 286 -19.82 5.83 0.43
C TYR A 286 -20.68 5.51 1.66
N ALA A 287 -20.04 5.31 2.83
CA ALA A 287 -20.72 4.94 4.06
C ALA A 287 -21.30 6.15 4.83
N GLU A 288 -20.58 7.25 4.89
CA GLU A 288 -20.86 8.38 5.78
C GLU A 288 -20.84 9.76 5.11
N GLY A 289 -20.58 9.81 3.82
CA GLY A 289 -20.41 11.09 3.10
C GLY A 289 -21.65 11.99 3.10
N THR A 290 -22.86 11.45 3.31
CA THR A 290 -24.10 12.23 3.43
C THR A 290 -24.05 13.23 4.59
N ALA A 291 -23.22 12.99 5.61
CA ALA A 291 -23.02 13.94 6.71
C ALA A 291 -22.50 15.31 6.25
N LEU A 292 -21.81 15.37 5.12
CA LEU A 292 -21.39 16.64 4.48
C LEU A 292 -22.60 17.50 4.09
N PHE A 293 -23.65 16.87 3.54
CA PHE A 293 -24.88 17.56 3.11
C PHE A 293 -25.82 17.82 4.28
N GLU A 294 -25.86 16.94 5.28
CA GLU A 294 -26.65 17.12 6.53
C GLU A 294 -26.15 18.31 7.33
N SER A 295 -24.81 18.48 7.42
CA SER A 295 -24.17 19.57 8.16
C SER A 295 -24.19 20.91 7.42
N ALA A 296 -24.56 20.93 6.13
CA ALA A 296 -24.55 22.14 5.30
C ALA A 296 -25.47 23.23 5.85
N ARG A 297 -24.99 24.48 5.80
CA ARG A 297 -25.71 25.65 6.33
C ARG A 297 -26.49 26.38 5.25
N PRO A 298 -27.73 26.83 5.53
CA PRO A 298 -28.48 27.63 4.59
C PRO A 298 -27.83 29.00 4.35
N LEU A 299 -27.83 29.43 3.09
CA LEU A 299 -27.39 30.75 2.65
C LEU A 299 -28.59 31.67 2.38
N PRO A 300 -28.37 33.01 2.39
CA PRO A 300 -29.46 33.97 2.14
C PRO A 300 -30.11 33.85 0.76
N ASN A 301 -29.41 33.30 -0.23
CA ASN A 301 -29.91 33.08 -1.59
C ASN A 301 -30.76 31.79 -1.73
N GLY A 302 -30.99 31.06 -0.65
CA GLY A 302 -31.74 29.80 -0.64
C GLY A 302 -30.92 28.55 -0.89
N GLU A 303 -29.65 28.69 -1.24
CA GLU A 303 -28.70 27.57 -1.34
C GLU A 303 -28.16 27.16 0.02
N LYS A 304 -27.37 26.10 0.05
CA LYS A 304 -26.66 25.63 1.25
C LYS A 304 -25.14 25.70 1.02
N SER A 305 -24.39 25.95 2.06
CA SER A 305 -22.92 25.96 2.03
C SER A 305 -22.37 24.77 2.80
N ILE A 306 -21.46 24.02 2.16
CA ILE A 306 -20.55 23.06 2.77
C ILE A 306 -19.20 23.78 2.92
N SER A 307 -18.82 24.11 4.16
CA SER A 307 -17.53 24.71 4.49
C SER A 307 -16.68 23.66 5.17
N ALA A 308 -15.81 23.00 4.39
CA ALA A 308 -14.93 21.94 4.85
C ALA A 308 -13.56 22.48 5.28
N VAL A 309 -13.03 21.96 6.37
CA VAL A 309 -11.67 22.23 6.85
C VAL A 309 -10.89 20.92 6.82
N VAL A 310 -9.77 20.88 6.10
CA VAL A 310 -8.87 19.73 6.03
C VAL A 310 -7.55 20.10 6.69
N VAL A 311 -7.15 19.37 7.73
CA VAL A 311 -5.92 19.62 8.50
C VAL A 311 -4.93 18.49 8.27
N GLY A 312 -3.81 18.84 7.61
CA GLY A 312 -2.81 17.91 7.09
C GLY A 312 -3.04 17.61 5.60
N MET A 313 -2.12 18.06 4.75
CA MET A 313 -2.10 17.82 3.30
C MET A 313 -1.12 16.70 2.91
N GLY A 314 -0.92 15.72 3.80
CA GLY A 314 -0.29 14.45 3.45
C GLY A 314 -1.14 13.65 2.46
N SER A 315 -0.81 12.37 2.25
CA SER A 315 -1.52 11.52 1.26
C SER A 315 -3.04 11.50 1.47
N HIS A 316 -3.50 11.31 2.71
CA HIS A 316 -4.94 11.24 3.03
C HIS A 316 -5.63 12.60 2.89
N GLY A 317 -5.02 13.69 3.39
CA GLY A 317 -5.62 15.01 3.28
C GLY A 317 -5.68 15.52 1.85
N THR A 318 -4.65 15.27 1.06
CA THR A 318 -4.63 15.57 -0.38
C THR A 318 -5.75 14.82 -1.10
N GLU A 319 -5.90 13.52 -0.86
CA GLU A 319 -6.96 12.72 -1.49
C GLU A 319 -8.36 13.16 -0.99
N MET A 320 -8.47 13.58 0.28
CA MET A 320 -9.71 14.13 0.82
C MET A 320 -10.10 15.46 0.15
N VAL A 321 -9.16 16.41 0.00
CA VAL A 321 -9.44 17.67 -0.71
C VAL A 321 -9.92 17.40 -2.14
N LYS A 322 -9.23 16.49 -2.86
CA LYS A 322 -9.64 16.06 -4.20
C LYS A 322 -11.05 15.48 -4.19
N ALA A 323 -11.33 14.58 -3.26
CA ALA A 323 -12.62 13.92 -3.18
C ALA A 323 -13.78 14.87 -2.86
N LEU A 324 -13.59 15.81 -1.95
CA LEU A 324 -14.58 16.83 -1.61
C LEU A 324 -14.99 17.68 -2.82
N THR A 325 -14.07 17.98 -3.75
CA THR A 325 -14.38 18.79 -4.93
C THR A 325 -15.41 18.16 -5.84
N TRP A 326 -15.34 16.86 -6.08
CA TRP A 326 -16.27 16.16 -6.97
C TRP A 326 -17.47 15.55 -6.23
N TYR A 327 -17.28 15.09 -4.98
CA TYR A 327 -18.36 14.50 -4.21
C TYR A 327 -19.43 15.51 -3.80
N CYS A 328 -19.01 16.72 -3.47
CA CYS A 328 -19.93 17.76 -3.03
C CYS A 328 -20.56 18.56 -4.19
N GLN A 329 -20.35 18.17 -5.47
CA GLN A 329 -21.05 18.77 -6.61
C GLN A 329 -22.53 18.39 -6.56
N MET A 330 -23.36 19.31 -6.08
CA MET A 330 -24.80 19.10 -5.92
C MET A 330 -25.55 20.39 -6.19
N ASP A 331 -26.70 20.28 -6.85
CA ASP A 331 -27.56 21.46 -7.10
C ASP A 331 -28.05 22.07 -5.79
N GLY A 332 -27.96 23.37 -5.69
CA GLY A 332 -28.32 24.11 -4.48
C GLY A 332 -27.26 24.10 -3.38
N TYR A 333 -26.03 23.61 -3.64
CA TYR A 333 -24.93 23.63 -2.69
C TYR A 333 -23.72 24.37 -3.21
N GLN A 334 -23.10 25.18 -2.36
CA GLN A 334 -21.78 25.78 -2.56
C GLN A 334 -20.74 25.10 -1.67
N VAL A 335 -19.54 24.89 -2.18
CA VAL A 335 -18.48 24.17 -1.50
C VAL A 335 -17.27 25.05 -1.30
N LYS A 336 -16.83 25.19 -0.03
CA LYS A 336 -15.58 25.86 0.35
C LYS A 336 -14.69 24.87 1.07
N ILE A 337 -13.43 24.78 0.68
CA ILE A 337 -12.44 23.87 1.27
C ILE A 337 -11.25 24.71 1.73
N ASN A 338 -11.01 24.70 3.03
CA ASN A 338 -9.85 25.32 3.64
C ASN A 338 -8.87 24.20 4.08
N ALA A 339 -7.75 24.05 3.41
CA ALA A 339 -6.77 23.03 3.71
C ALA A 339 -5.54 23.65 4.42
N PHE A 340 -5.05 23.00 5.46
CA PHE A 340 -3.94 23.47 6.30
C PHE A 340 -2.82 22.46 6.32
N ASP A 341 -1.58 22.92 6.13
CA ASP A 341 -0.40 22.07 6.30
C ASP A 341 0.80 22.87 6.83
N LYS A 342 1.68 22.17 7.56
CA LYS A 342 2.94 22.74 8.03
C LYS A 342 3.99 22.91 6.92
N ASP A 343 3.84 22.19 5.81
CA ASP A 343 4.72 22.30 4.65
C ASP A 343 4.48 23.66 3.95
N PRO A 344 5.50 24.52 3.83
CA PRO A 344 5.37 25.79 3.13
C PRO A 344 5.11 25.66 1.63
N LEU A 345 5.33 24.48 1.05
CA LEU A 345 5.09 24.15 -0.36
C LEU A 345 3.80 23.34 -0.58
N ALA A 346 2.91 23.24 0.41
CA ALA A 346 1.72 22.40 0.32
C ALA A 346 0.83 22.78 -0.87
N GLU A 347 0.57 24.06 -1.10
CA GLU A 347 -0.20 24.57 -2.23
C GLU A 347 0.44 24.25 -3.58
N ASP A 348 1.75 24.49 -3.70
CA ASP A 348 2.52 24.22 -4.92
C ASP A 348 2.52 22.72 -5.26
N LYS A 349 2.73 21.87 -4.26
CA LYS A 349 2.66 20.41 -4.42
C LYS A 349 1.26 19.92 -4.81
N PHE A 350 0.22 20.51 -4.24
CA PHE A 350 -1.15 20.16 -4.59
C PHE A 350 -1.48 20.60 -6.03
N THR A 351 -1.07 21.81 -6.41
CA THR A 351 -1.22 22.34 -7.77
C THR A 351 -0.50 21.48 -8.81
N ALA A 352 0.69 20.97 -8.47
CA ALA A 352 1.46 20.10 -9.37
C ALA A 352 0.74 18.78 -9.71
N VAL A 353 -0.07 18.23 -8.79
CA VAL A 353 -0.79 16.96 -9.02
C VAL A 353 -2.22 17.15 -9.53
N ALA A 354 -2.81 18.33 -9.38
CA ALA A 354 -4.16 18.66 -9.83
C ALA A 354 -4.24 20.11 -10.34
N PRO A 355 -3.54 20.46 -11.42
CA PRO A 355 -3.34 21.85 -11.85
C PRO A 355 -4.65 22.58 -12.19
N GLU A 356 -5.55 21.99 -12.96
CA GLU A 356 -6.83 22.62 -13.31
C GLU A 356 -7.84 22.63 -12.16
N LEU A 357 -7.63 21.83 -11.11
CA LEU A 357 -8.47 21.89 -9.92
C LEU A 357 -8.25 23.21 -9.16
N MET A 358 -6.99 23.66 -9.08
CA MET A 358 -6.59 24.93 -8.46
C MET A 358 -6.70 26.11 -9.43
N HIS A 359 -6.35 25.89 -10.70
CA HIS A 359 -6.31 26.90 -11.74
C HIS A 359 -7.10 26.41 -12.96
N PRO A 360 -8.45 26.61 -13.01
CA PRO A 360 -9.30 26.10 -14.10
C PRO A 360 -8.94 26.66 -15.49
N ASP A 361 -8.10 27.67 -15.55
CA ASP A 361 -7.56 28.29 -16.77
C ASP A 361 -6.09 27.91 -17.05
N TYR A 362 -5.60 26.84 -16.45
CA TYR A 362 -4.21 26.38 -16.54
C TYR A 362 -3.69 26.32 -17.99
N ASN A 363 -4.51 25.86 -18.93
CA ASN A 363 -4.19 25.81 -20.36
C ASN A 363 -4.62 27.07 -21.14
N GLY A 364 -4.91 28.17 -20.45
CA GLY A 364 -5.32 29.43 -21.07
C GLY A 364 -6.77 29.47 -21.55
N VAL A 365 -7.53 28.42 -21.32
CA VAL A 365 -8.98 28.34 -21.66
C VAL A 365 -9.76 28.16 -20.37
N ARG A 366 -10.30 29.28 -19.85
CA ARG A 366 -11.22 29.21 -18.73
C ARG A 366 -12.60 28.82 -19.21
N VAL A 367 -13.16 27.78 -18.61
CA VAL A 367 -14.55 27.39 -18.86
C VAL A 367 -15.44 28.01 -17.78
N PRO A 368 -16.29 28.99 -18.06
CA PRO A 368 -17.11 29.65 -17.04
C PRO A 368 -18.17 28.71 -16.46
N GLY A 369 -18.35 28.74 -15.15
CA GLY A 369 -19.54 28.22 -14.48
C GLY A 369 -19.53 26.74 -14.11
N GLU A 370 -18.43 26.01 -14.30
CA GLU A 370 -18.41 24.56 -14.07
C GLU A 370 -18.11 24.12 -12.65
N ALA A 371 -17.23 24.81 -11.95
CA ALA A 371 -16.83 24.38 -10.61
C ALA A 371 -17.57 25.19 -9.55
N GLN A 372 -18.43 24.53 -8.79
CA GLN A 372 -19.07 25.13 -7.61
C GLN A 372 -18.25 24.79 -6.34
N TYR A 373 -16.95 24.98 -6.38
CA TYR A 373 -16.04 24.82 -5.23
C TYR A 373 -15.00 25.94 -5.21
N GLU A 374 -14.56 26.26 -4.00
CA GLU A 374 -13.45 27.16 -3.72
C GLU A 374 -12.46 26.43 -2.83
N ILE A 375 -11.17 26.38 -3.23
CA ILE A 375 -10.10 25.76 -2.46
C ILE A 375 -9.13 26.85 -2.02
N THR A 376 -8.84 26.90 -0.72
CA THR A 376 -7.78 27.73 -0.15
C THR A 376 -6.82 26.84 0.62
N VAL A 377 -5.55 26.83 0.21
CA VAL A 377 -4.49 26.08 0.92
C VAL A 377 -3.67 27.04 1.78
N HIS A 378 -3.68 26.80 3.07
CA HIS A 378 -2.92 27.55 4.09
C HIS A 378 -1.61 26.82 4.38
N SER A 379 -0.57 27.11 3.60
CA SER A 379 0.75 26.47 3.70
C SER A 379 1.59 27.04 4.85
N GLY A 380 2.50 26.23 5.41
CA GLY A 380 3.45 26.64 6.46
C GLY A 380 2.82 26.85 7.84
N LEU A 381 1.67 26.24 8.11
CA LEU A 381 0.94 26.39 9.37
C LEU A 381 0.94 25.09 10.19
N ASP A 382 1.80 25.03 11.19
CA ASP A 382 1.82 23.93 12.15
C ASP A 382 0.68 24.08 13.16
N VAL A 383 -0.11 23.01 13.37
CA VAL A 383 -1.27 22.97 14.25
C VAL A 383 -0.96 23.32 15.71
N GLN A 384 0.30 23.19 16.13
CA GLN A 384 0.75 23.50 17.47
C GLN A 384 1.10 24.99 17.68
N THR A 385 0.91 25.83 16.64
CA THR A 385 1.33 27.23 16.66
C THR A 385 0.17 28.22 16.84
N ALA A 386 0.49 29.40 17.40
CA ALA A 386 -0.46 30.50 17.48
C ALA A 386 -0.86 31.04 16.08
N SER A 387 -0.03 30.84 15.06
CA SER A 387 -0.35 31.23 13.69
C SER A 387 -1.49 30.39 13.13
N PHE A 388 -1.45 29.07 13.30
CA PHE A 388 -2.57 28.19 12.95
C PHE A 388 -3.85 28.60 13.67
N ALA A 389 -3.77 28.84 15.01
CA ALA A 389 -4.93 29.25 15.79
C ALA A 389 -5.55 30.58 15.28
N ARG A 390 -4.73 31.53 14.80
CA ARG A 390 -5.23 32.79 14.21
C ARG A 390 -5.91 32.59 12.85
N GLU A 391 -5.37 31.69 12.01
CA GLU A 391 -5.96 31.43 10.70
C GLU A 391 -7.26 30.63 10.82
N ILE A 392 -7.30 29.59 11.66
CA ILE A 392 -8.53 28.84 11.91
C ILE A 392 -9.64 29.72 12.51
N ALA A 393 -9.28 30.74 13.30
CA ALA A 393 -10.21 31.71 13.88
C ALA A 393 -10.93 32.60 12.85
N LYS A 394 -10.46 32.65 11.62
CA LYS A 394 -11.14 33.36 10.54
C LYS A 394 -12.28 32.53 9.92
N ILE A 395 -12.28 31.22 10.14
CA ILE A 395 -13.30 30.29 9.62
C ILE A 395 -14.42 30.16 10.65
N THR A 396 -15.48 30.94 10.43
CA THR A 396 -16.62 31.01 11.37
C THR A 396 -17.84 30.23 10.87
N ASP A 397 -17.74 29.63 9.70
CA ASP A 397 -18.82 28.95 8.99
C ASP A 397 -18.55 27.44 8.75
N ALA A 398 -17.48 26.89 9.35
CA ALA A 398 -17.14 25.48 9.20
C ALA A 398 -18.33 24.56 9.49
N THR A 399 -18.57 23.60 8.59
CA THR A 399 -19.60 22.58 8.71
C THR A 399 -19.01 21.19 8.89
N TYR A 400 -17.81 20.98 8.35
CA TYR A 400 -17.12 19.70 8.34
C TYR A 400 -15.62 19.86 8.51
N VAL A 401 -14.99 19.00 9.31
CA VAL A 401 -13.56 19.04 9.59
C VAL A 401 -12.96 17.64 9.45
N VAL A 402 -11.87 17.53 8.69
CA VAL A 402 -11.09 16.29 8.55
C VAL A 402 -9.67 16.54 9.02
N ILE A 403 -9.13 15.62 9.84
CA ILE A 403 -7.78 15.72 10.41
C ILE A 403 -6.97 14.50 10.01
N SER A 404 -5.80 14.73 9.36
CA SER A 404 -4.94 13.68 8.84
C SER A 404 -3.45 14.04 8.94
N LEU A 405 -2.93 14.12 10.16
CA LEU A 405 -1.57 14.61 10.47
C LEU A 405 -0.52 13.49 10.56
N GLY A 406 -0.85 12.25 10.23
CA GLY A 406 0.09 11.12 10.20
C GLY A 406 0.48 10.55 11.57
N SER A 407 -0.14 11.00 12.67
CA SER A 407 0.08 10.52 14.03
C SER A 407 -1.24 10.50 14.79
N ASP A 408 -1.59 9.37 15.38
CA ASP A 408 -2.83 9.20 16.16
C ASP A 408 -2.92 10.20 17.31
N GLU A 409 -1.81 10.43 18.01
CA GLU A 409 -1.74 11.39 19.11
C GLU A 409 -2.03 12.82 18.63
N LEU A 410 -1.37 13.25 17.56
CA LEU A 410 -1.53 14.60 17.01
C LEU A 410 -2.93 14.78 16.41
N ASN A 411 -3.48 13.76 15.75
CA ASN A 411 -4.84 13.78 15.24
C ASN A 411 -5.86 13.95 16.38
N LEU A 412 -5.73 13.18 17.45
CA LEU A 412 -6.59 13.27 18.63
C LEU A 412 -6.49 14.66 19.31
N GLN A 413 -5.27 15.14 19.56
CA GLN A 413 -5.05 16.45 20.17
C GLN A 413 -5.68 17.57 19.35
N THR A 414 -5.46 17.55 18.04
CA THR A 414 -6.00 18.56 17.11
C THR A 414 -7.52 18.49 17.04
N ALA A 415 -8.12 17.28 17.00
CA ALA A 415 -9.57 17.12 17.00
C ALA A 415 -10.22 17.74 18.25
N VAL A 416 -9.66 17.46 19.41
CA VAL A 416 -10.13 18.03 20.70
C VAL A 416 -9.97 19.54 20.73
N GLN A 417 -8.81 20.08 20.29
CA GLN A 417 -8.57 21.51 20.25
C GLN A 417 -9.55 22.24 19.31
N LEU A 418 -9.79 21.70 18.12
CA LEU A 418 -10.75 22.27 17.17
C LEU A 418 -12.17 22.20 17.69
N ARG A 419 -12.57 21.09 18.33
CA ARG A 419 -13.88 21.00 18.98
C ARG A 419 -14.04 22.09 20.04
N MET A 420 -13.05 22.25 20.93
CA MET A 420 -13.08 23.29 21.95
C MET A 420 -13.16 24.71 21.35
N TYR A 421 -12.43 24.95 20.25
CA TYR A 421 -12.46 26.22 19.56
C TYR A 421 -13.86 26.50 18.97
N PHE A 422 -14.42 25.55 18.19
CA PHE A 422 -15.70 25.72 17.53
C PHE A 422 -16.86 25.86 18.54
N GLU A 423 -16.81 25.16 19.68
CA GLU A 423 -17.76 25.34 20.77
C GLU A 423 -17.75 26.79 21.32
N ARG A 424 -16.56 27.40 21.48
CA ARG A 424 -16.43 28.78 21.96
C ARG A 424 -17.11 29.80 21.04
N ILE A 425 -17.08 29.57 19.74
CA ILE A 425 -17.73 30.45 18.75
C ILE A 425 -19.15 29.99 18.40
N LYS A 426 -19.68 28.98 19.12
CA LYS A 426 -21.05 28.47 19.00
C LYS A 426 -21.36 27.87 17.62
N ILE A 427 -20.40 27.25 16.99
CA ILE A 427 -20.61 26.41 15.82
C ILE A 427 -20.26 24.97 16.16
N HIS A 428 -20.91 24.03 15.44
CA HIS A 428 -20.80 22.62 15.78
C HIS A 428 -20.57 21.78 14.49
N PRO A 429 -19.38 21.92 13.85
CA PRO A 429 -19.06 21.13 12.68
C PRO A 429 -18.88 19.65 13.07
N VAL A 430 -19.19 18.75 12.14
CA VAL A 430 -18.77 17.34 12.25
C VAL A 430 -17.26 17.29 12.18
N ILE A 431 -16.60 16.60 13.10
CA ILE A 431 -15.14 16.43 13.10
C ILE A 431 -14.81 14.97 12.94
N GLN A 432 -14.00 14.68 11.91
CA GLN A 432 -13.45 13.35 11.67
C GLN A 432 -11.92 13.39 11.70
N ALA A 433 -11.31 12.42 12.35
CA ALA A 433 -9.87 12.29 12.45
C ALA A 433 -9.42 10.88 12.07
N ILE A 434 -8.32 10.77 11.35
CA ILE A 434 -7.73 9.48 11.03
C ILE A 434 -7.08 8.91 12.28
N MET A 435 -7.32 7.62 12.54
CA MET A 435 -6.74 6.88 13.65
C MET A 435 -6.42 5.46 13.22
N TYR A 436 -5.14 5.10 13.29
CA TYR A 436 -4.65 3.79 12.86
C TYR A 436 -4.81 2.71 13.94
N ASN A 437 -4.76 3.12 15.22
CA ASN A 437 -4.91 2.19 16.34
C ASN A 437 -6.39 1.83 16.57
N SER A 438 -6.76 0.59 16.22
CA SER A 438 -8.15 0.10 16.30
C SER A 438 -8.71 0.11 17.71
N GLN A 439 -7.94 -0.27 18.72
CA GLN A 439 -8.41 -0.32 20.12
C GLN A 439 -8.66 1.08 20.67
N LEU A 440 -7.75 2.03 20.37
CA LEU A 440 -7.92 3.42 20.77
C LEU A 440 -9.13 4.05 20.06
N LYS A 441 -9.30 3.78 18.76
CA LYS A 441 -10.45 4.22 17.98
C LYS A 441 -11.78 3.75 18.58
N GLU A 442 -11.92 2.45 18.89
CA GLU A 442 -13.12 1.89 19.50
C GLU A 442 -13.43 2.52 20.86
N ALA A 443 -12.40 2.67 21.70
CA ALA A 443 -12.56 3.29 23.01
C ALA A 443 -13.03 4.74 22.89
N LEU A 444 -12.46 5.53 21.97
CA LEU A 444 -12.79 6.93 21.77
C LEU A 444 -14.19 7.11 21.16
N ASN A 445 -14.55 6.32 20.16
CA ASN A 445 -15.89 6.36 19.56
C ASN A 445 -16.97 5.95 20.55
N GLY A 446 -16.64 5.12 21.56
CA GLY A 446 -17.56 4.71 22.63
C GLY A 446 -17.92 5.79 23.65
N ILE A 447 -17.11 6.89 23.75
CA ILE A 447 -17.33 7.97 24.73
C ILE A 447 -18.01 9.22 24.16
N GLN A 448 -18.67 9.14 23.03
CA GLN A 448 -19.30 10.28 22.33
C GLN A 448 -20.28 11.09 23.16
N ASN A 449 -20.91 10.49 24.18
CA ASN A 449 -21.93 11.12 25.03
C ASN A 449 -21.51 11.18 26.50
N HIS A 450 -20.56 12.06 26.85
CA HIS A 450 -20.21 12.29 28.24
C HIS A 450 -21.11 13.40 28.84
N LYS A 451 -21.84 13.10 29.91
CA LYS A 451 -22.70 14.08 30.64
C LYS A 451 -23.69 14.82 29.73
N LYS A 452 -24.25 14.16 28.71
CA LYS A 452 -25.17 14.73 27.73
C LYS A 452 -24.55 15.80 26.78
N GLN A 453 -23.24 15.88 26.68
CA GLN A 453 -22.56 16.71 25.69
C GLN A 453 -22.17 15.82 24.50
N LEU A 454 -22.57 16.23 23.30
CA LEU A 454 -22.16 15.60 22.05
C LEU A 454 -20.81 16.16 21.65
N TYR A 455 -19.81 15.30 21.56
CA TYR A 455 -18.50 15.73 21.07
C TYR A 455 -18.44 15.81 19.55
N ASP A 456 -19.23 15.00 18.83
CA ASP A 456 -19.25 14.90 17.37
C ASP A 456 -17.84 14.79 16.75
N ILE A 457 -17.00 13.98 17.38
CA ILE A 457 -15.69 13.60 16.88
C ILE A 457 -15.76 12.11 16.58
N THR A 458 -15.49 11.75 15.32
CA THR A 458 -15.45 10.36 14.86
C THR A 458 -14.03 10.03 14.39
N PHE A 459 -13.56 8.83 14.70
CA PHE A 459 -12.26 8.35 14.29
C PHE A 459 -12.42 7.27 13.24
N ILE A 460 -11.69 7.41 12.13
CA ILE A 460 -11.76 6.53 10.94
C ILE A 460 -10.37 6.02 10.55
N GLY A 461 -10.28 4.96 9.75
CA GLY A 461 -9.06 4.58 9.04
C GLY A 461 -8.16 3.61 9.78
N ASP A 462 -8.65 2.87 10.77
CA ASP A 462 -7.89 1.82 11.43
C ASP A 462 -7.61 0.61 10.52
N LEU A 463 -6.56 -0.15 10.86
CA LEU A 463 -6.15 -1.33 10.12
C LEU A 463 -7.27 -2.37 9.97
N GLU A 464 -8.00 -2.66 11.05
CA GLU A 464 -9.02 -3.70 11.04
C GLU A 464 -10.20 -3.38 10.12
N SER A 465 -10.61 -2.12 10.04
CA SER A 465 -11.68 -1.71 9.13
C SER A 465 -11.19 -1.53 7.68
N SER A 466 -9.92 -1.18 7.48
CA SER A 466 -9.35 -0.89 6.15
C SER A 466 -8.94 -2.14 5.37
N TYR A 467 -8.55 -3.23 6.06
CA TYR A 467 -8.09 -4.46 5.43
C TYR A 467 -9.06 -5.62 5.66
N THR A 468 -10.27 -5.45 5.16
CA THR A 468 -11.30 -6.51 5.15
C THR A 468 -11.50 -7.06 3.74
N GLU A 469 -12.02 -8.26 3.65
CA GLU A 469 -12.42 -8.86 2.37
C GLU A 469 -13.44 -7.98 1.64
N ASN A 470 -14.40 -7.40 2.37
CA ASN A 470 -15.40 -6.51 1.77
C ASN A 470 -14.78 -5.22 1.20
N MET A 471 -13.68 -4.75 1.79
CA MET A 471 -12.97 -3.57 1.28
C MET A 471 -12.12 -3.86 0.05
N ILE A 472 -11.48 -5.04 0.03
CA ILE A 472 -10.42 -5.35 -0.93
C ILE A 472 -10.92 -6.28 -2.05
N LEU A 473 -11.79 -7.26 -1.76
CA LEU A 473 -12.17 -8.32 -2.70
C LEU A 473 -13.60 -8.21 -3.21
N ASN A 474 -14.55 -7.99 -2.32
CA ASN A 474 -15.99 -8.08 -2.58
C ASN A 474 -16.71 -6.82 -2.07
N SER A 475 -16.32 -5.69 -2.56
CA SER A 475 -16.90 -4.41 -2.15
C SER A 475 -18.27 -4.22 -2.78
N GLN A 476 -19.31 -3.98 -1.98
CA GLN A 476 -20.62 -3.55 -2.48
C GLN A 476 -20.53 -2.29 -3.36
N LEU A 477 -19.56 -1.43 -3.05
CA LEU A 477 -19.27 -0.27 -3.87
C LEU A 477 -18.78 -0.66 -5.27
N GLU A 478 -17.97 -1.73 -5.37
CA GLU A 478 -17.52 -2.25 -6.67
C GLU A 478 -18.64 -2.86 -7.49
N ASP A 479 -19.49 -3.65 -6.84
CA ASP A 479 -20.64 -4.25 -7.52
C ASP A 479 -21.53 -3.15 -8.13
N ARG A 480 -21.81 -2.09 -7.36
CA ARG A 480 -22.54 -0.93 -7.86
C ARG A 480 -21.80 -0.19 -8.98
N ALA A 481 -20.49 0.00 -8.83
CA ALA A 481 -19.69 0.65 -9.85
C ALA A 481 -19.66 -0.16 -11.15
N LEU A 482 -19.61 -1.49 -11.06
CA LEU A 482 -19.71 -2.37 -12.22
C LEU A 482 -21.09 -2.28 -12.87
N GLU A 483 -22.18 -2.25 -12.09
CA GLU A 483 -23.54 -2.03 -12.60
C GLU A 483 -23.66 -0.70 -13.37
N HIS A 484 -23.07 0.37 -12.85
CA HIS A 484 -22.99 1.66 -13.57
C HIS A 484 -22.21 1.52 -14.87
N HIS A 485 -21.03 0.91 -14.81
CA HIS A 485 -20.19 0.71 -15.98
C HIS A 485 -20.90 -0.06 -17.10
N MET A 486 -21.62 -1.11 -16.75
CA MET A 486 -22.34 -1.95 -17.72
C MET A 486 -23.47 -1.24 -18.46
N GLN A 487 -23.86 -0.03 -18.07
CA GLN A 487 -24.81 0.78 -18.83
C GLN A 487 -24.20 1.40 -20.10
N TRP A 488 -22.86 1.52 -20.15
CA TRP A 488 -22.16 2.15 -21.26
C TRP A 488 -20.92 1.39 -21.76
N GLY A 489 -20.45 0.40 -21.03
CA GLY A 489 -19.27 -0.41 -21.33
C GLY A 489 -19.48 -1.88 -21.05
N ALA A 490 -18.54 -2.72 -21.47
CA ALA A 490 -18.52 -4.16 -21.15
C ALA A 490 -17.80 -4.42 -19.81
N GLU A 491 -18.17 -5.49 -19.11
CA GLU A 491 -17.50 -5.89 -17.85
C GLU A 491 -15.98 -6.00 -18.01
N GLU A 492 -15.52 -6.53 -19.14
CA GLU A 492 -14.09 -6.66 -19.43
C GLU A 492 -13.36 -5.31 -19.38
N THR A 493 -13.97 -4.25 -19.94
CA THR A 493 -13.37 -2.91 -19.97
C THR A 493 -13.31 -2.24 -18.60
N PHE A 494 -14.20 -2.61 -17.69
CA PHE A 494 -14.14 -2.17 -16.29
C PHE A 494 -12.88 -2.70 -15.58
N TRP A 495 -12.56 -3.96 -15.79
CA TRP A 495 -11.41 -4.60 -15.15
C TRP A 495 -10.08 -4.30 -15.85
N THR A 496 -10.10 -4.01 -17.15
CA THR A 496 -8.88 -3.79 -17.94
C THR A 496 -8.35 -2.38 -17.76
N TYR A 497 -9.22 -1.38 -17.75
CA TYR A 497 -8.82 0.03 -17.71
C TYR A 497 -9.07 0.63 -16.33
N GLU A 498 -7.99 0.98 -15.64
CA GLU A 498 -8.08 1.60 -14.30
C GLU A 498 -8.91 2.90 -14.31
N TYR A 499 -8.87 3.66 -15.40
CA TYR A 499 -9.72 4.82 -15.60
C TYR A 499 -11.22 4.49 -15.47
N ASN A 500 -11.68 3.46 -16.21
CA ASN A 500 -13.09 3.05 -16.21
C ASN A 500 -13.52 2.59 -14.80
N TYR A 501 -12.68 1.78 -14.16
CA TYR A 501 -12.90 1.32 -12.79
C TYR A 501 -13.07 2.50 -11.83
N ARG A 502 -12.11 3.43 -11.80
CA ARG A 502 -12.12 4.55 -10.85
C ARG A 502 -13.25 5.54 -11.10
N SER A 503 -13.53 5.87 -12.36
CA SER A 503 -14.63 6.76 -12.72
C SER A 503 -15.97 6.17 -12.29
N SER A 504 -16.19 4.89 -12.52
CA SER A 504 -17.42 4.20 -12.13
C SER A 504 -17.58 4.10 -10.60
N ILE A 505 -16.48 3.90 -9.85
CA ILE A 505 -16.49 4.00 -8.38
C ILE A 505 -16.95 5.38 -7.90
N ALA A 506 -16.40 6.46 -8.49
CA ALA A 506 -16.78 7.82 -8.12
C ALA A 506 -18.27 8.11 -8.44
N THR A 507 -18.78 7.61 -9.57
CA THR A 507 -20.20 7.70 -9.93
C THR A 507 -21.08 6.97 -8.93
N ALA A 508 -20.73 5.74 -8.53
CA ALA A 508 -21.48 4.97 -7.55
C ALA A 508 -21.52 5.63 -6.17
N ILE A 509 -20.42 6.21 -5.72
CA ILE A 509 -20.35 7.00 -4.48
C ILE A 509 -21.27 8.22 -4.56
N HIS A 510 -21.21 8.98 -5.64
CA HIS A 510 -21.99 10.21 -5.80
C HIS A 510 -23.49 9.94 -5.95
N GLN A 511 -23.89 8.80 -6.51
CA GLN A 511 -25.30 8.42 -6.62
C GLN A 511 -25.99 8.38 -5.25
N ALA A 512 -25.33 7.82 -4.23
CA ALA A 512 -25.89 7.78 -2.88
C ALA A 512 -26.16 9.20 -2.34
N ALA A 513 -25.26 10.14 -2.61
CA ALA A 513 -25.43 11.55 -2.25
C ALA A 513 -26.59 12.21 -3.03
N ARG A 514 -26.73 11.94 -4.33
CA ARG A 514 -27.85 12.45 -5.15
C ARG A 514 -29.20 11.98 -4.62
N ILE A 515 -29.30 10.68 -4.27
CA ILE A 515 -30.53 10.12 -3.68
C ILE A 515 -30.82 10.80 -2.34
N PHE A 516 -29.83 10.95 -1.48
CA PHE A 516 -29.95 11.62 -0.19
C PHE A 516 -30.42 13.07 -0.33
N CYS A 517 -29.88 13.82 -1.29
CA CYS A 517 -30.28 15.22 -1.57
C CYS A 517 -31.61 15.34 -2.31
N GLY A 518 -32.26 14.23 -2.67
CA GLY A 518 -33.57 14.23 -3.32
C GLY A 518 -33.54 14.69 -4.77
N ILE A 519 -32.41 14.49 -5.47
CA ILE A 519 -32.28 14.85 -6.89
C ILE A 519 -33.26 14.00 -7.72
N PRO A 520 -34.11 14.62 -8.56
CA PRO A 520 -35.06 13.90 -9.39
C PRO A 520 -34.37 12.88 -10.31
N GLY A 521 -34.88 11.65 -10.33
CA GLY A 521 -34.35 10.58 -11.18
C GLY A 521 -33.09 9.89 -10.64
N ALA A 522 -32.50 10.33 -9.51
CA ALA A 522 -31.22 9.80 -8.98
C ALA A 522 -31.21 8.29 -8.70
N ALA A 523 -32.36 7.70 -8.40
CA ALA A 523 -32.53 6.26 -8.13
C ALA A 523 -32.90 5.45 -9.38
N LYS A 524 -33.03 6.06 -10.57
CA LYS A 524 -33.48 5.41 -11.80
C LYS A 524 -32.30 5.05 -12.70
N LYS A 525 -32.47 4.02 -13.54
CA LYS A 525 -31.56 3.78 -14.66
C LYS A 525 -31.74 4.85 -15.74
N GLY A 526 -30.68 5.11 -16.52
CA GLY A 526 -30.71 6.14 -17.56
C GLY A 526 -31.82 5.99 -18.58
N GLU A 527 -32.23 4.74 -18.89
CA GLU A 527 -33.34 4.43 -19.79
C GLU A 527 -34.72 4.79 -19.24
N GLU A 528 -34.86 4.85 -17.91
CA GLU A 528 -36.11 5.11 -17.19
C GLU A 528 -36.33 6.59 -16.86
N LEU A 529 -35.32 7.43 -17.14
CA LEU A 529 -35.38 8.88 -16.87
C LEU A 529 -36.36 9.58 -17.81
N THR A 530 -37.23 10.42 -17.26
CA THR A 530 -38.02 11.39 -18.04
C THR A 530 -37.13 12.48 -18.62
N ILE A 531 -37.66 13.30 -19.53
CA ILE A 531 -36.92 14.43 -20.10
C ILE A 531 -36.54 15.42 -19.00
N GLU A 532 -37.49 15.75 -18.12
CA GLU A 532 -37.27 16.67 -17.00
C GLU A 532 -36.23 16.16 -16.01
N GLU A 533 -36.17 14.85 -15.76
CA GLU A 533 -35.15 14.24 -14.91
C GLU A 533 -33.78 14.26 -15.56
N ARG A 534 -33.69 14.06 -16.88
CA ARG A 534 -32.44 14.19 -17.64
C ARG A 534 -31.90 15.61 -17.62
N ASP A 535 -32.75 16.59 -17.78
CA ASP A 535 -32.38 18.03 -17.75
C ASP A 535 -31.74 18.43 -16.40
N VAL A 536 -31.96 17.65 -15.32
CA VAL A 536 -31.32 17.84 -14.02
C VAL A 536 -30.06 16.97 -13.87
N ILE A 537 -30.15 15.69 -14.20
CA ILE A 537 -29.08 14.72 -13.91
C ILE A 537 -27.88 14.92 -14.84
N GLU A 538 -28.08 15.11 -16.13
CA GLU A 538 -26.99 15.20 -17.11
C GLU A 538 -26.04 16.38 -16.81
N PRO A 539 -26.51 17.63 -16.60
CA PRO A 539 -25.60 18.72 -16.23
C PRO A 539 -24.91 18.51 -14.88
N LEU A 540 -25.63 17.93 -13.90
CA LEU A 540 -25.08 17.63 -12.57
C LEU A 540 -23.97 16.60 -12.65
N GLU A 541 -24.20 15.51 -13.38
CA GLU A 541 -23.19 14.46 -13.55
C GLU A 541 -21.97 14.96 -14.30
N HIS A 542 -22.17 15.72 -15.37
CA HIS A 542 -21.07 16.31 -16.12
C HIS A 542 -20.20 17.23 -15.23
N ARG A 543 -20.83 18.06 -14.41
CA ARG A 543 -20.14 18.94 -13.46
C ARG A 543 -19.33 18.12 -12.43
N ARG A 544 -19.94 17.06 -11.88
CA ARG A 544 -19.25 16.12 -10.98
C ARG A 544 -18.06 15.45 -11.68
N TRP A 545 -18.28 14.96 -12.90
CA TRP A 545 -17.25 14.28 -13.69
C TRP A 545 -16.09 15.22 -14.03
N ASN A 546 -16.36 16.46 -14.42
CA ASN A 546 -15.35 17.49 -14.65
C ASN A 546 -14.47 17.72 -13.40
N ALA A 547 -15.09 17.89 -12.23
CA ALA A 547 -14.37 18.06 -10.97
C ALA A 547 -13.54 16.80 -10.63
N TYR A 548 -14.09 15.61 -10.88
CA TYR A 548 -13.40 14.35 -10.68
C TYR A 548 -12.17 14.22 -11.60
N MET A 549 -12.32 14.49 -12.89
CA MET A 549 -11.20 14.40 -13.84
C MET A 549 -10.07 15.36 -13.50
N ARG A 550 -10.40 16.60 -13.11
CA ARG A 550 -9.40 17.57 -12.63
C ARG A 550 -8.73 17.11 -11.34
N ALA A 551 -9.46 16.50 -10.43
CA ALA A 551 -8.90 15.90 -9.22
C ALA A 551 -7.93 14.73 -9.53
N GLU A 552 -8.18 14.00 -10.64
CA GLU A 552 -7.27 12.97 -11.16
C GLU A 552 -6.07 13.54 -11.95
N GLY A 553 -5.97 14.85 -12.07
CA GLY A 553 -4.88 15.55 -12.74
C GLY A 553 -5.07 15.68 -14.26
N TYR A 554 -6.26 15.40 -14.78
CA TYR A 554 -6.57 15.65 -16.20
C TYR A 554 -6.73 17.14 -16.47
N VAL A 555 -6.29 17.53 -17.67
CA VAL A 555 -6.37 18.88 -18.19
C VAL A 555 -7.12 18.89 -19.53
N TYR A 556 -7.72 20.02 -19.86
CA TYR A 556 -8.43 20.18 -21.12
C TYR A 556 -7.45 20.11 -22.31
N SER A 557 -7.72 19.25 -23.27
CA SER A 557 -6.84 19.02 -24.44
C SER A 557 -7.05 19.99 -25.60
N GLY A 558 -8.11 20.80 -25.57
CA GLY A 558 -8.55 21.61 -26.69
C GLY A 558 -9.56 20.89 -27.60
N SER A 559 -10.35 21.67 -28.35
CA SER A 559 -11.40 21.15 -29.27
C SER A 559 -10.83 20.49 -30.53
N GLU A 560 -9.57 20.74 -30.86
CA GLU A 560 -8.88 20.23 -32.06
C GLU A 560 -8.02 19.00 -31.81
N ALA A 561 -8.12 18.39 -30.60
CA ALA A 561 -7.35 17.18 -30.27
C ALA A 561 -7.80 16.00 -31.14
N GLU A 562 -6.83 15.27 -31.72
CA GLU A 562 -7.08 14.08 -32.55
C GLU A 562 -7.77 12.96 -31.75
N GLU A 563 -7.46 12.85 -30.45
CA GLU A 563 -8.03 11.88 -29.54
C GLU A 563 -8.89 12.59 -28.48
N SER A 564 -10.07 12.05 -28.19
CA SER A 564 -10.95 12.58 -27.14
C SER A 564 -10.30 12.45 -25.75
N ARG A 565 -9.47 11.44 -25.54
CA ARG A 565 -8.80 11.15 -24.28
C ARG A 565 -7.38 10.64 -24.50
N ASN A 566 -6.43 11.16 -23.72
CA ASN A 566 -5.07 10.68 -23.63
C ASN A 566 -4.70 10.42 -22.16
N ASP A 567 -4.69 9.14 -21.76
CA ASP A 567 -4.44 8.75 -20.36
C ASP A 567 -2.98 8.96 -19.92
N LEU A 568 -2.03 8.87 -20.86
CA LEU A 568 -0.61 9.11 -20.58
C LEU A 568 -0.34 10.60 -20.30
N GLY A 569 -0.92 11.48 -21.13
CA GLY A 569 -0.83 12.93 -20.96
C GLY A 569 -1.84 13.49 -19.96
N LYS A 570 -2.76 12.67 -19.47
CA LYS A 570 -3.92 13.07 -18.66
C LYS A 570 -4.66 14.26 -19.29
N MET A 571 -5.10 14.09 -20.53
CA MET A 571 -5.82 15.10 -21.29
C MET A 571 -7.19 14.57 -21.72
N HIS A 572 -8.20 15.45 -21.74
CA HIS A 572 -9.54 15.13 -22.22
C HIS A 572 -10.20 16.34 -22.87
N ASN A 573 -10.85 16.14 -24.03
CA ASN A 573 -11.50 17.24 -24.77
C ASN A 573 -12.89 17.62 -24.24
N ASP A 574 -13.53 16.74 -23.45
CA ASP A 574 -14.85 16.99 -22.85
C ASP A 574 -14.77 17.67 -21.47
N LEU A 575 -13.58 18.12 -21.04
CA LEU A 575 -13.42 18.97 -19.85
C LEU A 575 -13.90 20.40 -20.12
N VAL A 576 -15.11 20.51 -20.60
CA VAL A 576 -15.78 21.76 -21.02
C VAL A 576 -17.11 21.88 -20.29
N ASN A 577 -17.80 23.03 -20.48
CA ASN A 577 -19.14 23.22 -19.95
C ASN A 577 -20.12 22.26 -20.64
N PHE A 578 -21.10 21.73 -19.91
CA PHE A 578 -22.14 20.84 -20.42
C PHE A 578 -22.83 21.39 -21.69
N SER A 579 -23.06 22.72 -21.77
CA SER A 579 -23.61 23.37 -22.93
C SER A 579 -22.77 23.24 -24.20
N ASN A 580 -21.46 23.00 -24.08
CA ASN A 580 -20.52 22.88 -25.19
C ASN A 580 -20.34 21.42 -25.68
N LEU A 581 -20.95 20.46 -24.99
CA LEU A 581 -20.95 19.07 -25.43
C LEU A 581 -21.88 18.83 -26.61
N SER A 582 -21.52 17.86 -27.45
CA SER A 582 -22.42 17.28 -28.43
C SER A 582 -23.61 16.58 -27.75
N GLU A 583 -24.72 16.41 -28.46
CA GLU A 583 -25.90 15.73 -27.93
C GLU A 583 -25.56 14.24 -27.57
N GLU A 584 -24.67 13.64 -28.32
CA GLU A 584 -24.21 12.27 -28.06
C GLU A 584 -23.44 12.18 -26.74
N GLU A 585 -22.50 13.10 -26.47
CA GLU A 585 -21.73 13.15 -25.23
C GLU A 585 -22.61 13.45 -24.01
N ARG A 586 -23.56 14.41 -24.12
CA ARG A 586 -24.53 14.71 -23.06
C ARG A 586 -25.33 13.47 -22.64
N ARG A 587 -25.73 12.61 -23.58
CA ARG A 587 -26.49 11.40 -23.31
C ARG A 587 -25.67 10.34 -22.54
N LYS A 588 -24.35 10.41 -22.54
CA LYS A 588 -23.52 9.54 -21.70
C LYS A 588 -23.72 9.83 -20.21
N ASP A 589 -23.92 11.10 -19.88
CA ASP A 589 -24.12 11.55 -18.49
C ASP A 589 -25.47 11.12 -17.89
N SER A 590 -26.46 10.72 -18.71
CA SER A 590 -27.70 10.13 -18.21
C SER A 590 -27.56 8.67 -17.74
N LYS A 591 -26.49 7.97 -18.17
CA LYS A 591 -26.26 6.54 -17.86
C LYS A 591 -25.61 6.31 -16.49
N VAL A 592 -26.02 7.06 -15.49
CA VAL A 592 -25.38 7.07 -14.16
C VAL A 592 -26.30 6.61 -13.03
N GLY A 593 -27.52 6.20 -13.36
CA GLY A 593 -28.47 5.64 -12.42
C GLY A 593 -28.31 4.11 -12.29
N THR A 594 -28.54 3.56 -11.11
CA THR A 594 -28.69 2.12 -10.89
C THR A 594 -30.10 1.81 -10.41
N ALA A 595 -30.52 0.60 -10.64
CA ALA A 595 -31.76 0.09 -10.06
C ALA A 595 -31.61 -0.15 -8.56
#